data_49d53259a735c0a6bfd8f86061cfab1e
#
_entry.id   49d53259a735c0a6bfd8f86061cfab1e
#
_cell.length_a   1.000
_cell.length_b   1.000
_cell.length_c   1.000
_cell.angle_alpha   90.00
_cell.angle_beta   90.00
_cell.angle_gamma   90.00
#
_symmetry.space_group_name_H-M   'P 1'
#
loop_
_entity.id
_entity.type
_entity.pdbx_description
1 polymer ?
#
loop_
_entity_poly.entity_id
_entity_poly.type
_entity_poly.pdbx_seq_one_letter_code
_entity_poly.pdbx_strand_id
1 'polypeptide(L)'
;VPQAKHLLIGSTRSGSGKSATILGLTYNLQAKGYKVGYGKPIGTFTTKELPEAAERSEADVEFIKQTLSLPQSLLRPTLLNLDRSALQRRLSGEDTADYSDKLEEYKEIIEGDIVFLEAPANTAEGAIFGLSLEQMAVHLEAPILLVMRFGSLLVVDHILMAKRRFGDRLLGVVINDIPDEQYETAIEILHPYLENQGIPVFALMPENRTLRSVSVSEIIEQLGASILCQPENIDLGKIMVEELKIGAMDVSSAQSYFRKSYNKAVITGSSRIDLQFAALETSTNCLILTGRPFVNEDVAHKAMELGVPILAVSKDTLSTVSIIEGCLGQVRLHEGVKVTSICEMMGKHFNFDRFLKLMNIKTLAKV
;
A
#
# COMPACT_ATOMS: atom_id res chain seq x y z
N VAL A 1 30.18 14.43 13.08
CA VAL A 1 29.13 14.28 12.05
C VAL A 1 27.82 14.06 12.80
N PRO A 2 26.74 14.82 12.55
CA PRO A 2 25.49 14.56 13.23
C PRO A 2 25.00 13.16 12.82
N GLN A 3 24.62 12.37 13.83
CA GLN A 3 24.07 11.03 13.65
C GLN A 3 22.75 11.11 12.89
N ALA A 4 22.50 10.19 11.97
CA ALA A 4 21.24 10.09 11.23
C ALA A 4 20.06 9.92 12.20
N LYS A 5 18.99 10.70 11.99
CA LYS A 5 17.81 10.60 12.87
C LYS A 5 16.89 9.49 12.40
N HIS A 6 16.61 8.55 13.29
CA HIS A 6 15.65 7.47 13.02
C HIS A 6 14.23 7.94 13.28
N LEU A 7 13.31 7.51 12.43
CA LEU A 7 11.87 7.67 12.61
C LEU A 7 11.19 6.33 12.32
N LEU A 8 10.41 5.84 13.27
CA LEU A 8 9.58 4.66 13.09
C LEU A 8 8.24 5.05 12.46
N ILE A 9 7.90 4.41 11.34
CA ILE A 9 6.61 4.58 10.68
C ILE A 9 5.75 3.37 11.01
N GLY A 10 4.80 3.57 11.91
CA GLY A 10 3.94 2.54 12.46
C GLY A 10 2.48 2.67 12.04
N SER A 11 1.70 1.65 12.38
CA SER A 11 0.24 1.65 12.22
C SER A 11 -0.43 0.75 13.24
N THR A 12 -1.73 0.92 13.47
CA THR A 12 -2.49 0.05 14.38
C THR A 12 -2.98 -1.23 13.70
N ARG A 13 -2.97 -1.28 12.38
CA ARG A 13 -3.39 -2.44 11.57
C ARG A 13 -2.63 -2.50 10.24
N SER A 14 -2.59 -3.69 9.65
CA SER A 14 -2.05 -3.90 8.30
C SER A 14 -2.81 -3.08 7.25
N GLY A 15 -2.15 -2.77 6.13
CA GLY A 15 -2.79 -2.08 5.01
C GLY A 15 -3.13 -0.61 5.27
N SER A 16 -2.53 0.04 6.27
CA SER A 16 -2.78 1.46 6.58
C SER A 16 -2.04 2.43 5.65
N GLY A 17 -1.09 1.96 4.82
CA GLY A 17 -0.33 2.78 3.87
C GLY A 17 1.06 3.19 4.36
N LYS A 18 1.69 2.45 5.29
CA LYS A 18 3.05 2.73 5.79
C LYS A 18 4.08 2.84 4.66
N SER A 19 4.20 1.79 3.84
CA SER A 19 5.18 1.72 2.76
C SER A 19 4.96 2.83 1.72
N ALA A 20 3.69 3.15 1.38
CA ALA A 20 3.34 4.28 0.53
C ALA A 20 3.74 5.63 1.15
N THR A 21 3.52 5.78 2.45
CA THR A 21 3.94 6.99 3.19
C THR A 21 5.46 7.13 3.16
N ILE A 22 6.22 6.06 3.41
CA ILE A 22 7.69 6.05 3.34
C ILE A 22 8.16 6.46 1.95
N LEU A 23 7.60 5.85 0.91
CA LEU A 23 7.95 6.14 -0.47
C LEU A 23 7.70 7.61 -0.82
N GLY A 24 6.52 8.13 -0.52
CA GLY A 24 6.17 9.53 -0.79
C GLY A 24 7.00 10.52 0.03
N LEU A 25 7.27 10.25 1.31
CA LEU A 25 8.14 11.08 2.15
C LEU A 25 9.58 11.09 1.63
N THR A 26 10.12 9.91 1.35
CA THR A 26 11.51 9.78 0.87
C THR A 26 11.69 10.52 -0.44
N TYR A 27 10.82 10.30 -1.42
CA TYR A 27 10.88 10.99 -2.72
C TYR A 27 10.88 12.52 -2.56
N ASN A 28 9.94 13.07 -1.79
CA ASN A 28 9.82 14.51 -1.61
C ASN A 28 10.99 15.11 -0.80
N LEU A 29 11.53 14.38 0.17
CA LEU A 29 12.70 14.82 0.92
C LEU A 29 13.99 14.76 0.08
N GLN A 30 14.16 13.72 -0.74
CA GLN A 30 15.26 13.64 -1.71
C GLN A 30 15.20 14.80 -2.71
N ALA A 31 14.01 15.14 -3.22
CA ALA A 31 13.82 16.31 -4.09
C ALA A 31 14.19 17.65 -3.42
N LYS A 32 14.14 17.69 -2.08
CA LYS A 32 14.61 18.84 -1.28
C LYS A 32 16.11 18.76 -0.90
N GLY A 33 16.83 17.73 -1.36
CA GLY A 33 18.27 17.55 -1.15
C GLY A 33 18.65 16.75 0.12
N TYR A 34 17.69 16.19 0.85
CA TYR A 34 17.98 15.35 2.03
C TYR A 34 18.42 13.94 1.62
N LYS A 35 19.39 13.39 2.36
CA LYS A 35 19.78 11.99 2.27
C LYS A 35 18.90 11.16 3.18
N VAL A 36 18.01 10.36 2.59
CA VAL A 36 17.04 9.55 3.33
C VAL A 36 17.44 8.08 3.28
N GLY A 37 17.60 7.45 4.45
CA GLY A 37 17.77 6.02 4.58
C GLY A 37 16.46 5.29 4.81
N TYR A 38 16.46 3.97 4.57
CA TYR A 38 15.30 3.11 4.74
C TYR A 38 15.69 1.77 5.37
N GLY A 39 14.79 1.22 6.18
CA GLY A 39 14.88 -0.13 6.70
C GLY A 39 13.52 -0.70 7.08
N LYS A 40 13.43 -2.03 7.04
CA LYS A 40 12.28 -2.80 7.49
C LYS A 40 12.78 -3.87 8.47
N PRO A 41 12.89 -3.54 9.77
CA PRO A 41 13.50 -4.41 10.79
C PRO A 41 12.87 -5.78 10.87
N ILE A 42 11.54 -5.86 10.65
CA ILE A 42 10.79 -7.11 10.61
C ILE A 42 10.11 -7.25 9.26
N GLY A 43 10.44 -8.33 8.55
CA GLY A 43 9.65 -8.84 7.44
C GLY A 43 8.45 -9.59 8.00
N THR A 44 7.23 -9.15 7.68
CA THR A 44 6.00 -9.77 8.21
C THR A 44 5.26 -10.55 7.13
N PHE A 45 4.70 -11.70 7.51
CA PHE A 45 3.96 -12.58 6.61
C PHE A 45 2.49 -12.64 7.02
N THR A 46 1.60 -12.40 6.09
CA THR A 46 0.18 -12.68 6.31
C THR A 46 -0.06 -14.17 6.38
N THR A 47 -0.84 -14.58 7.38
CA THR A 47 -1.06 -15.95 7.88
C THR A 47 -1.61 -16.97 6.87
N LYS A 48 -1.74 -16.70 5.58
CA LYS A 48 -2.45 -17.56 4.65
C LYS A 48 -1.60 -18.37 3.68
N GLU A 49 -0.31 -18.10 3.48
CA GLU A 49 0.46 -18.82 2.47
C GLU A 49 1.97 -18.91 2.77
N LEU A 50 2.49 -20.09 2.80
CA LEU A 50 3.66 -20.82 2.24
C LEU A 50 4.98 -20.07 1.92
N PRO A 51 6.08 -20.77 1.64
CA PRO A 51 7.50 -20.28 1.63
C PRO A 51 7.82 -19.06 0.76
N GLU A 52 6.93 -18.63 -0.11
CA GLU A 52 7.04 -17.42 -0.93
C GLU A 52 7.02 -16.09 -0.14
N ALA A 53 6.72 -16.13 1.15
CA ALA A 53 6.54 -14.92 1.94
C ALA A 53 7.87 -14.25 2.35
N ALA A 54 8.96 -15.01 2.48
CA ALA A 54 10.31 -14.45 2.72
C ALA A 54 10.77 -13.63 1.49
N GLU A 55 10.52 -14.18 0.29
CA GLU A 55 10.83 -13.53 -0.97
C GLU A 55 10.03 -12.22 -1.15
N ARG A 56 8.78 -12.15 -0.67
CA ARG A 56 7.96 -10.92 -0.75
C ARG A 56 8.46 -9.80 0.15
N SER A 57 8.95 -10.11 1.35
CA SER A 57 9.50 -9.08 2.25
C SER A 57 10.78 -8.46 1.69
N GLU A 58 11.64 -9.27 1.09
CA GLU A 58 12.83 -8.81 0.39
C GLU A 58 12.46 -8.05 -0.88
N ALA A 59 11.41 -8.50 -1.59
CA ALA A 59 10.89 -7.83 -2.78
C ALA A 59 10.37 -6.41 -2.47
N ASP A 60 9.67 -6.20 -1.36
CA ASP A 60 9.20 -4.86 -0.94
C ASP A 60 10.37 -3.93 -0.65
N VAL A 61 11.40 -4.41 0.05
CA VAL A 61 12.61 -3.62 0.36
C VAL A 61 13.37 -3.29 -0.91
N GLU A 62 13.56 -4.28 -1.78
CA GLU A 62 14.25 -4.10 -3.05
C GLU A 62 13.48 -3.16 -3.99
N PHE A 63 12.15 -3.24 -4.00
CA PHE A 63 11.32 -2.32 -4.76
C PHE A 63 11.49 -0.86 -4.30
N ILE A 64 11.42 -0.59 -2.99
CA ILE A 64 11.63 0.76 -2.45
C ILE A 64 13.04 1.25 -2.78
N LYS A 65 14.06 0.40 -2.62
CA LYS A 65 15.44 0.69 -2.96
C LYS A 65 15.61 1.09 -4.43
N GLN A 66 15.06 0.28 -5.35
CA GLN A 66 15.15 0.55 -6.79
C GLN A 66 14.38 1.80 -7.19
N THR A 67 13.14 1.94 -6.71
CA THR A 67 12.25 3.06 -7.04
C THR A 67 12.84 4.41 -6.60
N LEU A 68 13.46 4.44 -5.42
CA LEU A 68 14.05 5.65 -4.84
C LEU A 68 15.55 5.77 -5.11
N SER A 69 16.14 4.83 -5.86
CA SER A 69 17.58 4.78 -6.17
C SER A 69 18.45 4.89 -4.91
N LEU A 70 18.07 4.17 -3.84
CA LEU A 70 18.78 4.22 -2.57
C LEU A 70 20.10 3.43 -2.65
N PRO A 71 21.25 4.05 -2.34
CA PRO A 71 22.51 3.33 -2.23
C PRO A 71 22.48 2.36 -1.04
N GLN A 72 23.25 1.28 -1.12
CA GLN A 72 23.31 0.25 -0.07
C GLN A 72 23.67 0.81 1.32
N SER A 73 24.51 1.84 1.37
CA SER A 73 24.92 2.50 2.61
C SER A 73 23.79 3.21 3.36
N LEU A 74 22.70 3.56 2.69
CA LEU A 74 21.49 4.15 3.29
C LEU A 74 20.43 3.12 3.68
N LEU A 75 20.66 1.84 3.41
CA LEU A 75 19.73 0.78 3.80
C LEU A 75 20.07 0.20 5.18
N ARG A 76 19.04 -0.17 5.92
CA ARG A 76 19.14 -0.92 7.16
C ARG A 76 18.68 -2.36 6.92
N PRO A 77 19.46 -3.38 7.35
CA PRO A 77 19.11 -4.77 7.09
C PRO A 77 17.82 -5.18 7.82
N THR A 78 17.10 -6.17 7.27
CA THR A 78 16.02 -6.85 7.99
C THR A 78 16.64 -7.74 9.06
N LEU A 79 16.18 -7.62 10.29
CA LEU A 79 16.72 -8.37 11.45
C LEU A 79 16.05 -9.73 11.62
N LEU A 80 14.76 -9.79 11.29
CA LEU A 80 13.93 -10.96 11.48
C LEU A 80 12.86 -11.05 10.40
N ASN A 81 12.74 -12.22 9.79
CA ASN A 81 11.56 -12.57 9.01
C ASN A 81 10.58 -13.32 9.93
N LEU A 82 9.45 -12.67 10.24
CA LEU A 82 8.45 -13.20 11.16
C LEU A 82 7.52 -14.16 10.45
N ASP A 83 7.87 -15.44 10.46
CA ASP A 83 7.07 -16.54 9.94
C ASP A 83 6.67 -17.54 11.05
N ARG A 84 5.90 -18.54 10.67
CA ARG A 84 5.47 -19.60 11.59
C ARG A 84 6.66 -20.34 12.22
N SER A 85 7.72 -20.59 11.45
CA SER A 85 8.91 -21.30 11.91
C SER A 85 9.69 -20.48 12.95
N ALA A 86 9.88 -19.17 12.70
CA ALA A 86 10.51 -18.27 13.65
C ALA A 86 9.73 -18.20 14.97
N LEU A 87 8.40 -18.10 14.90
CA LEU A 87 7.55 -18.12 16.09
C LEU A 87 7.66 -19.45 16.85
N GLN A 88 7.66 -20.59 16.15
CA GLN A 88 7.79 -21.91 16.78
C GLN A 88 9.12 -22.05 17.50
N ARG A 89 10.25 -21.69 16.86
CA ARG A 89 11.59 -21.73 17.50
C ARG A 89 11.67 -20.83 18.71
N ARG A 90 11.06 -19.64 18.65
CA ARG A 90 11.04 -18.72 19.80
C ARG A 90 10.22 -19.26 20.96
N LEU A 91 9.03 -19.81 20.67
CA LEU A 91 8.15 -20.38 21.69
C LEU A 91 8.69 -21.67 22.29
N SER A 92 9.43 -22.50 21.53
CA SER A 92 10.10 -23.71 22.05
C SER A 92 11.37 -23.42 22.84
N GLY A 93 11.85 -22.16 22.82
CA GLY A 93 13.11 -21.79 23.47
C GLY A 93 14.38 -22.11 22.67
N GLU A 94 14.23 -22.56 21.42
CA GLU A 94 15.36 -22.77 20.51
C GLU A 94 15.99 -21.46 20.05
N ASP A 95 15.17 -20.42 19.81
CA ASP A 95 15.63 -19.07 19.53
C ASP A 95 15.65 -18.25 20.82
N THR A 96 16.86 -18.00 21.33
CA THR A 96 17.12 -17.17 22.53
C THR A 96 17.78 -15.83 22.17
N ALA A 97 17.88 -15.49 20.88
CA ALA A 97 18.57 -14.29 20.43
C ALA A 97 17.94 -13.02 21.02
N ASP A 98 18.78 -12.11 21.47
CA ASP A 98 18.39 -10.74 21.79
C ASP A 98 18.51 -9.87 20.53
N TYR A 99 17.37 -9.44 20.01
CA TYR A 99 17.33 -8.60 18.80
C TYR A 99 17.53 -7.11 19.12
N SER A 100 17.54 -6.72 20.39
CA SER A 100 17.83 -5.33 20.78
C SER A 100 19.26 -4.93 20.47
N ASP A 101 20.22 -5.85 20.66
CA ASP A 101 21.62 -5.63 20.29
C ASP A 101 21.77 -5.34 18.78
N LYS A 102 21.01 -6.06 17.96
CA LYS A 102 21.00 -5.83 16.51
C LYS A 102 20.37 -4.50 16.11
N LEU A 103 19.43 -3.98 16.91
CA LEU A 103 18.90 -2.63 16.70
C LEU A 103 19.93 -1.54 17.02
N GLU A 104 20.82 -1.76 17.98
CA GLU A 104 21.89 -0.82 18.26
C GLU A 104 22.84 -0.65 17.07
N GLU A 105 23.10 -1.71 16.29
CA GLU A 105 23.89 -1.64 15.05
C GLU A 105 23.34 -0.60 14.06
N TYR A 106 22.02 -0.34 14.07
CA TYR A 106 21.44 0.70 13.22
C TYR A 106 21.91 2.11 13.60
N LYS A 107 22.22 2.35 14.88
CA LYS A 107 22.74 3.63 15.36
C LYS A 107 24.18 3.87 14.92
N GLU A 108 24.94 2.80 14.68
CA GLU A 108 26.33 2.89 14.22
C GLU A 108 26.43 3.36 12.77
N ILE A 109 25.39 3.15 11.99
CA ILE A 109 25.34 3.61 10.60
C ILE A 109 24.98 5.09 10.57
N ILE A 110 25.98 5.94 10.40
CA ILE A 110 25.87 7.41 10.48
C ILE A 110 25.40 8.08 9.19
N GLU A 111 25.31 7.35 8.08
CA GLU A 111 24.92 7.91 6.81
C GLU A 111 23.41 8.25 6.76
N GLY A 112 23.12 9.40 6.16
CA GLY A 112 21.75 9.94 5.99
C GLY A 112 21.45 11.11 6.95
N ASP A 113 20.51 11.96 6.58
CA ASP A 113 19.96 13.01 7.43
C ASP A 113 18.81 12.45 8.29
N ILE A 114 18.04 11.54 7.71
CA ILE A 114 16.93 10.83 8.34
C ILE A 114 16.86 9.39 7.83
N VAL A 115 16.48 8.46 8.71
CA VAL A 115 16.24 7.05 8.36
C VAL A 115 14.80 6.68 8.71
N PHE A 116 14.04 6.26 7.73
CA PHE A 116 12.69 5.72 7.94
C PHE A 116 12.76 4.22 8.19
N LEU A 117 12.21 3.79 9.32
CA LEU A 117 12.10 2.39 9.68
C LEU A 117 10.63 1.98 9.61
N GLU A 118 10.33 1.05 8.71
CA GLU A 118 8.98 0.52 8.57
C GLU A 118 8.70 -0.49 9.68
N ALA A 119 7.78 -0.12 10.57
CA ALA A 119 7.36 -0.99 11.66
C ALA A 119 6.47 -2.14 11.17
N PRO A 120 6.31 -3.21 11.97
CA PRO A 120 5.43 -4.35 11.67
C PRO A 120 3.98 -3.95 11.33
N ALA A 121 3.15 -4.92 10.97
CA ALA A 121 1.77 -4.69 10.52
C ALA A 121 0.90 -3.97 11.55
N ASN A 122 1.19 -4.16 12.84
CA ASN A 122 0.49 -3.48 13.94
C ASN A 122 1.46 -3.15 15.09
N THR A 123 0.96 -2.47 16.10
CA THR A 123 1.77 -1.98 17.22
C THR A 123 2.34 -3.06 18.14
N ALA A 124 1.81 -4.27 18.13
CA ALA A 124 2.18 -5.35 19.04
C ALA A 124 3.03 -6.46 18.36
N GLU A 125 2.94 -6.58 17.05
CA GLU A 125 3.64 -7.62 16.29
C GLU A 125 5.16 -7.49 16.49
N GLY A 126 5.84 -8.63 16.68
CA GLY A 126 7.26 -8.68 17.01
C GLY A 126 7.57 -8.59 18.51
N ALA A 127 6.56 -8.40 19.37
CA ALA A 127 6.77 -8.20 20.81
C ALA A 127 7.57 -9.34 21.49
N ILE A 128 7.32 -10.59 21.10
CA ILE A 128 8.04 -11.77 21.64
C ILE A 128 9.55 -11.77 21.32
N PHE A 129 9.95 -10.99 20.30
CA PHE A 129 11.35 -10.83 19.86
C PHE A 129 11.98 -9.50 20.33
N GLY A 130 11.26 -8.70 21.13
CA GLY A 130 11.72 -7.36 21.52
C GLY A 130 11.63 -6.31 20.41
N LEU A 131 10.90 -6.58 19.32
CA LEU A 131 10.84 -5.79 18.09
C LEU A 131 9.45 -5.19 17.80
N SER A 132 8.55 -5.08 18.79
CA SER A 132 7.32 -4.32 18.58
C SER A 132 7.61 -2.84 18.32
N LEU A 133 6.64 -2.12 17.75
CA LEU A 133 6.79 -0.69 17.48
C LEU A 133 7.30 0.10 18.70
N GLU A 134 6.74 -0.19 19.88
CA GLU A 134 7.11 0.48 21.12
C GLU A 134 8.53 0.11 21.57
N GLN A 135 8.88 -1.18 21.55
CA GLN A 135 10.20 -1.67 21.93
C GLN A 135 11.30 -1.09 21.03
N MET A 136 11.08 -1.09 19.70
CA MET A 136 12.01 -0.46 18.77
C MET A 136 12.15 1.04 19.01
N ALA A 137 11.03 1.74 19.28
CA ALA A 137 11.06 3.18 19.57
C ALA A 137 11.85 3.51 20.85
N VAL A 138 11.79 2.64 21.85
CA VAL A 138 12.55 2.79 23.09
C VAL A 138 14.03 2.54 22.83
N HIS A 139 14.41 1.42 22.21
CA HIS A 139 15.80 1.06 21.95
C HIS A 139 16.53 2.04 21.03
N LEU A 140 15.85 2.50 19.98
CA LEU A 140 16.43 3.46 19.02
C LEU A 140 16.30 4.91 19.47
N GLU A 141 15.64 5.18 20.59
CA GLU A 141 15.29 6.53 21.05
C GLU A 141 14.58 7.34 19.92
N ALA A 142 13.84 6.64 19.09
CA ALA A 142 13.25 7.18 17.89
C ALA A 142 11.80 7.60 18.10
N PRO A 143 11.37 8.74 17.53
CA PRO A 143 9.97 9.10 17.49
C PRO A 143 9.18 8.19 16.53
N ILE A 144 7.86 8.22 16.69
CA ILE A 144 6.90 7.43 15.92
C ILE A 144 6.02 8.36 15.09
N LEU A 145 5.98 8.16 13.79
CA LEU A 145 4.93 8.67 12.91
C LEU A 145 3.89 7.56 12.71
N LEU A 146 2.65 7.80 13.12
CA LEU A 146 1.59 6.82 13.01
C LEU A 146 0.77 7.03 11.75
N VAL A 147 0.69 6.03 10.88
CA VAL A 147 -0.13 6.04 9.68
C VAL A 147 -1.43 5.30 9.96
N MET A 148 -2.54 6.02 9.88
CA MET A 148 -3.87 5.52 10.20
C MET A 148 -4.73 5.48 8.95
N ARG A 149 -5.33 4.34 8.63
CA ARG A 149 -6.37 4.29 7.60
C ARG A 149 -7.68 4.82 8.17
N PHE A 150 -8.28 5.77 7.49
CA PHE A 150 -9.60 6.29 7.85
C PHE A 150 -10.66 5.22 7.55
N GLY A 151 -11.40 4.81 8.57
CA GLY A 151 -12.56 3.93 8.38
C GLY A 151 -13.85 4.68 8.71
N SER A 152 -13.74 5.58 9.68
CA SER A 152 -14.76 6.53 10.12
C SER A 152 -14.10 7.50 11.11
N LEU A 153 -14.85 8.46 11.64
CA LEU A 153 -14.36 9.35 12.72
C LEU A 153 -13.89 8.60 13.97
N LEU A 154 -14.31 7.34 14.17
CA LEU A 154 -13.81 6.50 15.27
C LEU A 154 -12.30 6.19 15.17
N VAL A 155 -11.64 6.54 14.08
CA VAL A 155 -10.17 6.50 14.02
C VAL A 155 -9.52 7.30 15.16
N VAL A 156 -10.20 8.31 15.68
CA VAL A 156 -9.77 9.14 16.81
C VAL A 156 -9.47 8.29 18.06
N ASP A 157 -10.28 7.28 18.35
CA ASP A 157 -10.09 6.43 19.53
C ASP A 157 -8.75 5.67 19.47
N HIS A 158 -8.43 5.15 18.28
CA HIS A 158 -7.14 4.46 18.06
C HIS A 158 -5.96 5.42 18.20
N ILE A 159 -6.11 6.67 17.73
CA ILE A 159 -5.06 7.69 17.82
C ILE A 159 -4.86 8.12 19.28
N LEU A 160 -5.93 8.35 20.03
CA LEU A 160 -5.85 8.69 21.44
C LEU A 160 -5.21 7.57 22.27
N MET A 161 -5.57 6.32 22.00
CA MET A 161 -4.94 5.17 22.64
C MET A 161 -3.45 5.05 22.29
N ALA A 162 -3.08 5.34 21.06
CA ALA A 162 -1.68 5.39 20.65
C ALA A 162 -0.93 6.53 21.35
N LYS A 163 -1.52 7.73 21.49
CA LYS A 163 -0.94 8.84 22.24
C LYS A 163 -0.73 8.46 23.71
N ARG A 164 -1.70 7.80 24.30
CA ARG A 164 -1.59 7.33 25.69
C ARG A 164 -0.48 6.29 25.86
N ARG A 165 -0.30 5.40 24.88
CA ARG A 165 0.72 4.35 24.90
C ARG A 165 2.13 4.87 24.63
N PHE A 166 2.29 5.69 23.60
CA PHE A 166 3.63 6.13 23.15
C PHE A 166 4.07 7.45 23.79
N GLY A 167 3.15 8.19 24.39
CA GLY A 167 3.46 9.46 25.06
C GLY A 167 4.10 10.47 24.10
N ASP A 168 5.23 11.04 24.51
CA ASP A 168 5.97 12.04 23.74
C ASP A 168 6.76 11.45 22.55
N ARG A 169 6.89 10.11 22.50
CA ARG A 169 7.46 9.46 21.31
C ARG A 169 6.52 9.52 20.10
N LEU A 170 5.21 9.72 20.29
CA LEU A 170 4.31 9.96 19.17
C LEU A 170 4.57 11.34 18.59
N LEU A 171 5.35 11.40 17.51
CA LEU A 171 5.64 12.63 16.77
C LEU A 171 4.38 13.24 16.17
N GLY A 172 3.46 12.41 15.69
CA GLY A 172 2.18 12.78 15.11
C GLY A 172 1.61 11.70 14.22
N VAL A 173 0.61 12.10 13.42
CA VAL A 173 -0.17 11.16 12.62
C VAL A 173 -0.29 11.59 11.15
N VAL A 174 -0.44 10.61 10.28
CA VAL A 174 -0.96 10.71 8.91
C VAL A 174 -2.25 9.93 8.86
N ILE A 175 -3.35 10.57 8.46
CA ILE A 175 -4.65 9.91 8.29
C ILE A 175 -4.86 9.71 6.80
N ASN A 176 -4.90 8.44 6.39
CA ASN A 176 -4.88 8.02 5.00
C ASN A 176 -6.23 7.46 4.54
N ASP A 177 -6.49 7.55 3.23
CA ASP A 177 -7.67 6.94 2.57
C ASP A 177 -9.00 7.51 3.08
N ILE A 178 -9.10 8.85 3.17
CA ILE A 178 -10.30 9.55 3.62
C ILE A 178 -11.25 9.69 2.42
N PRO A 179 -12.48 9.13 2.49
CA PRO A 179 -13.47 9.30 1.43
C PRO A 179 -13.79 10.76 1.14
N ASP A 180 -14.04 11.08 -0.14
CA ASP A 180 -14.31 12.47 -0.57
C ASP A 180 -15.46 13.11 0.22
N GLU A 181 -16.52 12.37 0.50
CA GLU A 181 -17.68 12.84 1.27
C GLU A 181 -17.39 13.11 2.75
N GLN A 182 -16.29 12.60 3.28
CA GLN A 182 -15.88 12.81 4.68
C GLN A 182 -14.65 13.69 4.82
N TYR A 183 -14.07 14.13 3.70
CA TYR A 183 -12.81 14.85 3.71
C TYR A 183 -12.94 16.23 4.37
N GLU A 184 -14.01 16.98 4.09
CA GLU A 184 -14.29 18.27 4.71
C GLU A 184 -14.52 18.13 6.24
N THR A 185 -15.28 17.10 6.64
CA THR A 185 -15.46 16.79 8.07
C THR A 185 -14.14 16.44 8.76
N ALA A 186 -13.24 15.75 8.08
CA ALA A 186 -11.93 15.44 8.63
C ALA A 186 -11.08 16.70 8.82
N ILE A 187 -11.14 17.66 7.91
CA ILE A 187 -10.44 18.95 8.01
C ILE A 187 -11.02 19.82 9.13
N GLU A 188 -12.35 19.95 9.19
CA GLU A 188 -13.00 20.91 10.07
C GLU A 188 -13.19 20.42 11.51
N ILE A 189 -13.31 19.11 11.71
CA ILE A 189 -13.62 18.52 13.01
C ILE A 189 -12.48 17.66 13.54
N LEU A 190 -12.04 16.65 12.77
CA LEU A 190 -11.04 15.68 13.25
C LEU A 190 -9.66 16.32 13.44
N HIS A 191 -9.20 17.08 12.46
CA HIS A 191 -7.89 17.72 12.52
C HIS A 191 -7.75 18.67 13.73
N PRO A 192 -8.61 19.70 13.94
CA PRO A 192 -8.47 20.59 15.08
C PRO A 192 -8.68 19.89 16.42
N TYR A 193 -9.51 18.86 16.48
CA TYR A 193 -9.65 18.05 17.69
C TYR A 193 -8.33 17.38 18.08
N LEU A 194 -7.65 16.70 17.13
CA LEU A 194 -6.38 16.04 17.40
C LEU A 194 -5.26 17.04 17.78
N GLU A 195 -5.20 18.17 17.09
CA GLU A 195 -4.27 19.25 17.43
C GLU A 195 -4.49 19.77 18.85
N ASN A 196 -5.74 19.94 19.28
CA ASN A 196 -6.08 20.35 20.64
C ASN A 196 -5.71 19.28 21.70
N GLN A 197 -5.63 18.02 21.31
CA GLN A 197 -5.12 16.94 22.15
C GLN A 197 -3.57 16.84 22.16
N GLY A 198 -2.89 17.79 21.52
CA GLY A 198 -1.43 17.77 21.40
C GLY A 198 -0.89 16.68 20.49
N ILE A 199 -1.68 16.25 19.51
CA ILE A 199 -1.30 15.25 18.51
C ILE A 199 -1.16 15.94 17.15
N PRO A 200 0.07 16.19 16.67
CA PRO A 200 0.30 16.81 15.38
C PRO A 200 -0.25 15.98 14.23
N VAL A 201 -1.06 16.57 13.37
CA VAL A 201 -1.54 15.97 12.14
C VAL A 201 -0.67 16.47 10.99
N PHE A 202 0.13 15.58 10.38
CA PHE A 202 1.03 15.95 9.28
C PHE A 202 0.34 15.91 7.93
N ALA A 203 -0.63 15.02 7.76
CA ALA A 203 -1.42 14.92 6.55
C ALA A 203 -2.80 14.32 6.80
N LEU A 204 -3.78 14.84 6.06
CA LEU A 204 -5.06 14.22 5.76
C LEU A 204 -5.02 13.85 4.28
N MET A 205 -4.96 12.54 3.98
CA MET A 205 -4.81 12.05 2.63
C MET A 205 -6.18 11.61 2.09
N PRO A 206 -6.70 12.26 1.04
CA PRO A 206 -7.95 11.82 0.42
C PRO A 206 -7.80 10.43 -0.18
N GLU A 207 -8.90 9.72 -0.36
CA GLU A 207 -8.89 8.49 -1.12
C GLU A 207 -8.45 8.76 -2.56
N ASN A 208 -7.77 7.79 -3.15
CA ASN A 208 -7.29 7.91 -4.51
C ASN A 208 -7.64 6.63 -5.28
N ARG A 209 -8.46 6.76 -6.32
CA ARG A 209 -8.95 5.64 -7.12
C ARG A 209 -7.81 4.88 -7.81
N THR A 210 -6.80 5.59 -8.30
CA THR A 210 -5.62 4.97 -8.90
C THR A 210 -4.87 4.09 -7.91
N LEU A 211 -4.74 4.52 -6.65
CA LEU A 211 -4.08 3.72 -5.62
C LEU A 211 -4.90 2.48 -5.20
N ARG A 212 -6.21 2.55 -5.34
CA ARG A 212 -7.13 1.43 -5.05
C ARG A 212 -7.32 0.50 -6.23
N SER A 213 -6.87 0.88 -7.42
CA SER A 213 -7.00 0.09 -8.65
C SER A 213 -6.06 -1.12 -8.64
N VAL A 214 -6.33 -2.07 -9.51
CA VAL A 214 -5.48 -3.25 -9.75
C VAL A 214 -5.15 -3.32 -11.25
N SER A 215 -3.92 -3.67 -11.60
CA SER A 215 -3.56 -3.84 -13.00
C SER A 215 -4.14 -5.12 -13.59
N VAL A 216 -4.35 -5.15 -14.92
CA VAL A 216 -4.79 -6.36 -15.60
C VAL A 216 -3.75 -7.48 -15.47
N SER A 217 -2.46 -7.15 -15.44
CA SER A 217 -1.41 -8.15 -15.18
C SER A 217 -1.58 -8.82 -13.81
N GLU A 218 -1.89 -8.04 -12.78
CA GLU A 218 -2.12 -8.58 -11.45
C GLU A 218 -3.39 -9.43 -11.39
N ILE A 219 -4.47 -9.01 -12.07
CA ILE A 219 -5.69 -9.81 -12.20
C ILE A 219 -5.39 -11.17 -12.84
N ILE A 220 -4.57 -11.20 -13.88
CA ILE A 220 -4.16 -12.46 -14.55
C ILE A 220 -3.44 -13.37 -13.56
N GLU A 221 -2.48 -12.84 -12.83
CA GLU A 221 -1.68 -13.59 -11.85
C GLU A 221 -2.56 -14.17 -10.72
N GLN A 222 -3.41 -13.34 -10.11
CA GLN A 222 -4.23 -13.75 -8.96
C GLN A 222 -5.32 -14.78 -9.34
N LEU A 223 -5.85 -14.67 -10.55
CA LEU A 223 -6.88 -15.59 -11.03
C LEU A 223 -6.29 -16.87 -11.68
N GLY A 224 -5.01 -16.83 -12.09
CA GLY A 224 -4.46 -17.81 -13.01
C GLY A 224 -5.19 -17.78 -14.36
N ALA A 225 -5.53 -16.56 -14.83
CA ALA A 225 -6.35 -16.37 -16.00
C ALA A 225 -5.56 -16.62 -17.30
N SER A 226 -6.24 -17.19 -18.31
CA SER A 226 -5.72 -17.30 -19.67
C SER A 226 -6.13 -16.06 -20.48
N ILE A 227 -5.19 -15.53 -21.27
CA ILE A 227 -5.47 -14.38 -22.14
C ILE A 227 -6.09 -14.94 -23.44
N LEU A 228 -7.35 -14.60 -23.74
CA LEU A 228 -8.04 -14.97 -25.00
C LEU A 228 -7.82 -13.94 -26.09
N CYS A 229 -7.72 -12.66 -25.71
CA CYS A 229 -7.52 -11.56 -26.64
C CYS A 229 -6.61 -10.54 -25.95
N GLN A 230 -5.50 -10.20 -26.59
CA GLN A 230 -4.59 -9.15 -26.15
C GLN A 230 -4.36 -8.17 -27.30
N PRO A 231 -4.78 -6.93 -27.16
CA PRO A 231 -4.52 -5.90 -28.17
C PRO A 231 -3.02 -5.67 -28.36
N GLU A 232 -2.61 -5.41 -29.60
CA GLU A 232 -1.20 -5.17 -29.93
C GLU A 232 -0.67 -3.89 -29.26
N ASN A 233 0.59 -3.93 -28.85
CA ASN A 233 1.33 -2.81 -28.23
C ASN A 233 0.73 -2.27 -26.91
N ILE A 234 -0.11 -3.05 -26.23
CA ILE A 234 -0.67 -2.69 -24.94
C ILE A 234 0.07 -3.43 -23.81
N ASP A 235 0.58 -2.66 -22.86
CA ASP A 235 1.17 -3.16 -21.61
C ASP A 235 0.06 -3.39 -20.59
N LEU A 236 -0.27 -4.66 -20.32
CA LEU A 236 -1.32 -5.06 -19.38
C LEU A 236 -1.04 -4.59 -17.94
N GLY A 237 0.22 -4.33 -17.58
CA GLY A 237 0.60 -3.75 -16.30
C GLY A 237 0.23 -2.27 -16.15
N LYS A 238 -0.07 -1.59 -17.25
CA LYS A 238 -0.51 -0.19 -17.24
C LYS A 238 -2.01 0.00 -17.35
N ILE A 239 -2.76 -1.07 -17.69
CA ILE A 239 -4.21 -1.01 -17.71
C ILE A 239 -4.72 -1.19 -16.28
N MET A 240 -5.24 -0.14 -15.69
CA MET A 240 -5.73 -0.14 -14.31
C MET A 240 -7.25 -0.37 -14.28
N VAL A 241 -7.67 -1.23 -13.36
CA VAL A 241 -9.08 -1.53 -13.06
C VAL A 241 -9.42 -0.92 -11.71
N GLU A 242 -10.37 0.01 -11.69
CA GLU A 242 -10.80 0.74 -10.49
C GLU A 242 -12.05 0.11 -9.86
N GLU A 243 -12.90 -0.49 -10.69
CA GLU A 243 -14.16 -1.10 -10.27
C GLU A 243 -14.41 -2.43 -10.97
N LEU A 244 -15.21 -3.27 -10.31
CA LEU A 244 -15.67 -4.53 -10.84
C LEU A 244 -17.17 -4.48 -11.11
N LYS A 245 -17.61 -4.94 -12.28
CA LYS A 245 -19.02 -5.08 -12.63
C LYS A 245 -19.33 -6.51 -13.05
N ILE A 246 -20.48 -6.99 -12.64
CA ILE A 246 -20.94 -8.35 -12.95
C ILE A 246 -22.08 -8.27 -13.97
N GLY A 247 -21.88 -8.88 -15.12
CA GLY A 247 -22.91 -9.03 -16.16
C GLY A 247 -23.74 -10.28 -15.96
N ALA A 248 -24.80 -10.18 -15.14
CA ALA A 248 -25.72 -11.28 -14.84
C ALA A 248 -27.20 -10.91 -15.02
N MET A 249 -27.47 -9.85 -15.80
CA MET A 249 -28.79 -9.30 -16.04
C MET A 249 -29.15 -9.28 -17.53
N ASP A 250 -30.30 -8.71 -17.90
CA ASP A 250 -30.65 -8.43 -19.31
C ASP A 250 -29.77 -7.30 -19.88
N VAL A 251 -29.66 -7.23 -21.21
CA VAL A 251 -28.74 -6.31 -21.91
C VAL A 251 -29.07 -4.84 -21.63
N SER A 252 -30.34 -4.47 -21.61
CA SER A 252 -30.74 -3.07 -21.42
C SER A 252 -30.40 -2.56 -20.03
N SER A 253 -30.62 -3.38 -19.03
CA SER A 253 -30.22 -3.14 -17.65
C SER A 253 -28.68 -3.10 -17.51
N ALA A 254 -27.99 -4.03 -18.19
CA ALA A 254 -26.54 -4.12 -18.17
C ALA A 254 -25.87 -2.88 -18.76
N GLN A 255 -26.33 -2.37 -19.90
CA GLN A 255 -25.78 -1.14 -20.48
C GLN A 255 -25.89 0.05 -19.52
N SER A 256 -27.08 0.23 -18.92
CA SER A 256 -27.30 1.30 -17.94
C SER A 256 -26.44 1.14 -16.71
N TYR A 257 -26.20 -0.10 -16.27
CA TYR A 257 -25.35 -0.42 -15.12
C TYR A 257 -23.86 -0.22 -15.41
N PHE A 258 -23.38 -0.64 -16.58
CA PHE A 258 -21.99 -0.50 -16.98
C PHE A 258 -21.60 0.97 -17.27
N ARG A 259 -22.50 1.80 -17.76
CA ARG A 259 -22.23 3.23 -18.01
C ARG A 259 -21.99 4.05 -16.75
N LYS A 260 -22.36 3.56 -15.56
CA LYS A 260 -22.17 4.27 -14.28
C LYS A 260 -20.72 4.28 -13.79
N SER A 261 -19.84 3.50 -14.40
CA SER A 261 -18.45 3.33 -13.96
C SER A 261 -17.48 3.45 -15.11
N TYR A 262 -16.31 3.98 -14.79
CA TYR A 262 -15.18 4.09 -15.70
C TYR A 262 -14.07 3.12 -15.25
N ASN A 263 -13.12 2.82 -16.13
CA ASN A 263 -11.94 2.01 -15.82
C ASN A 263 -12.27 0.69 -15.09
N LYS A 264 -13.31 0.00 -15.55
CA LYS A 264 -13.81 -1.20 -14.88
C LYS A 264 -13.37 -2.49 -15.56
N ALA A 265 -13.33 -3.58 -14.79
CA ALA A 265 -13.42 -4.93 -15.33
C ALA A 265 -14.88 -5.39 -15.31
N VAL A 266 -15.31 -6.06 -16.37
CA VAL A 266 -16.62 -6.68 -16.42
C VAL A 266 -16.44 -8.20 -16.41
N ILE A 267 -17.12 -8.87 -15.47
CA ILE A 267 -17.17 -10.34 -15.39
C ILE A 267 -18.50 -10.81 -15.94
N THR A 268 -18.47 -11.74 -16.90
CA THR A 268 -19.68 -12.37 -17.44
C THR A 268 -19.36 -13.79 -17.94
N GLY A 269 -20.41 -14.57 -18.20
CA GLY A 269 -20.24 -15.91 -18.77
C GLY A 269 -19.76 -15.87 -20.22
N SER A 270 -18.93 -16.82 -20.62
CA SER A 270 -18.41 -16.95 -21.99
C SER A 270 -19.51 -17.18 -23.05
N SER A 271 -20.69 -17.64 -22.64
CA SER A 271 -21.87 -17.81 -23.53
C SER A 271 -22.72 -16.53 -23.65
N ARG A 272 -22.47 -15.48 -22.87
CA ARG A 272 -23.27 -14.25 -22.85
C ARG A 272 -22.68 -13.20 -23.80
N ILE A 273 -22.67 -13.52 -25.08
CA ILE A 273 -22.15 -12.64 -26.15
C ILE A 273 -22.84 -11.26 -26.12
N ASP A 274 -24.12 -11.25 -25.84
CA ASP A 274 -24.94 -10.04 -25.69
C ASP A 274 -24.38 -9.08 -24.60
N LEU A 275 -24.00 -9.60 -23.45
CA LEU A 275 -23.41 -8.81 -22.34
C LEU A 275 -21.96 -8.42 -22.61
N GLN A 276 -21.23 -9.24 -23.35
CA GLN A 276 -19.85 -8.94 -23.75
C GLN A 276 -19.82 -7.69 -24.65
N PHE A 277 -20.73 -7.61 -25.66
CA PHE A 277 -20.88 -6.40 -26.48
C PHE A 277 -21.31 -5.20 -25.63
N ALA A 278 -22.31 -5.37 -24.77
CA ALA A 278 -22.78 -4.29 -23.88
C ALA A 278 -21.65 -3.75 -22.99
N ALA A 279 -20.73 -4.62 -22.52
CA ALA A 279 -19.57 -4.21 -21.77
C ALA A 279 -18.56 -3.41 -22.63
N LEU A 280 -18.27 -3.88 -23.85
CA LEU A 280 -17.33 -3.23 -24.77
C LEU A 280 -17.84 -1.87 -25.29
N GLU A 281 -19.13 -1.64 -25.30
CA GLU A 281 -19.74 -0.34 -25.65
C GLU A 281 -19.64 0.71 -24.53
N THR A 282 -19.01 0.38 -23.41
CA THR A 282 -18.83 1.26 -22.27
C THR A 282 -17.34 1.37 -21.91
N SER A 283 -16.97 2.26 -21.00
CA SER A 283 -15.57 2.38 -20.54
C SER A 283 -15.14 1.14 -19.76
N THR A 284 -14.78 0.07 -20.48
CA THR A 284 -14.32 -1.21 -19.95
C THR A 284 -12.82 -1.37 -20.23
N ASN A 285 -12.03 -1.63 -19.20
CA ASN A 285 -10.59 -1.80 -19.29
C ASN A 285 -10.18 -3.29 -19.37
N CYS A 286 -11.07 -4.20 -18.97
CA CYS A 286 -10.83 -5.64 -19.05
C CYS A 286 -12.15 -6.40 -19.07
N LEU A 287 -12.28 -7.41 -19.95
CA LEU A 287 -13.41 -8.34 -19.97
C LEU A 287 -12.95 -9.70 -19.43
N ILE A 288 -13.63 -10.22 -18.42
CA ILE A 288 -13.31 -11.49 -17.78
C ILE A 288 -14.43 -12.47 -18.00
N LEU A 289 -14.11 -13.56 -18.70
CA LEU A 289 -15.08 -14.59 -19.07
C LEU A 289 -14.97 -15.79 -18.13
N THR A 290 -16.08 -16.14 -17.48
CA THR A 290 -16.18 -17.33 -16.64
C THR A 290 -16.76 -18.49 -17.43
N GLY A 291 -16.38 -19.72 -17.07
CA GLY A 291 -16.84 -20.94 -17.72
C GLY A 291 -15.86 -21.48 -18.73
N ARG A 292 -16.32 -21.76 -19.96
CA ARG A 292 -15.43 -22.30 -20.99
C ARG A 292 -14.46 -21.23 -21.52
N PRO A 293 -13.17 -21.55 -21.77
CA PRO A 293 -12.21 -20.57 -22.32
C PRO A 293 -12.46 -20.34 -23.82
N PHE A 294 -13.56 -19.66 -24.14
CA PHE A 294 -14.00 -19.36 -25.50
C PHE A 294 -14.45 -17.91 -25.59
N VAL A 295 -14.09 -17.26 -26.68
CA VAL A 295 -14.58 -15.94 -27.06
C VAL A 295 -15.12 -16.00 -28.50
N ASN A 296 -16.25 -15.32 -28.76
CA ASN A 296 -16.79 -15.19 -30.09
C ASN A 296 -15.87 -14.27 -30.94
N GLU A 297 -15.68 -14.60 -32.24
CA GLU A 297 -14.77 -13.88 -33.13
C GLU A 297 -15.15 -12.38 -33.26
N ASP A 298 -16.44 -12.04 -33.36
CA ASP A 298 -16.88 -10.66 -33.48
C ASP A 298 -16.61 -9.85 -32.18
N VAL A 299 -16.74 -10.51 -31.02
CA VAL A 299 -16.39 -9.91 -29.72
C VAL A 299 -14.88 -9.69 -29.63
N ALA A 300 -14.08 -10.68 -30.01
CA ALA A 300 -12.64 -10.57 -30.02
C ALA A 300 -12.17 -9.44 -30.93
N HIS A 301 -12.72 -9.36 -32.16
CA HIS A 301 -12.40 -8.29 -33.08
C HIS A 301 -12.75 -6.92 -32.50
N LYS A 302 -13.93 -6.78 -31.91
CA LYS A 302 -14.36 -5.51 -31.27
C LYS A 302 -13.48 -5.13 -30.08
N ALA A 303 -13.08 -6.10 -29.28
CA ALA A 303 -12.19 -5.88 -28.15
C ALA A 303 -10.79 -5.42 -28.62
N MET A 304 -10.26 -6.00 -29.68
CA MET A 304 -9.00 -5.57 -30.31
C MET A 304 -9.05 -4.13 -30.80
N GLU A 305 -10.15 -3.75 -31.50
CA GLU A 305 -10.37 -2.36 -31.97
C GLU A 305 -10.37 -1.35 -30.80
N LEU A 306 -10.98 -1.74 -29.68
CA LEU A 306 -11.14 -0.88 -28.50
C LEU A 306 -9.95 -0.92 -27.54
N GLY A 307 -8.97 -1.78 -27.78
CA GLY A 307 -7.82 -1.95 -26.88
C GLY A 307 -8.16 -2.64 -25.56
N VAL A 308 -9.22 -3.48 -25.53
CA VAL A 308 -9.71 -4.15 -24.32
C VAL A 308 -9.23 -5.61 -24.28
N PRO A 309 -8.39 -6.02 -23.33
CA PRO A 309 -8.00 -7.41 -23.16
C PRO A 309 -9.18 -8.26 -22.68
N ILE A 310 -9.25 -9.50 -23.18
CA ILE A 310 -10.23 -10.51 -22.75
C ILE A 310 -9.51 -11.66 -22.07
N LEU A 311 -9.93 -11.94 -20.85
CA LEU A 311 -9.40 -13.01 -20.02
C LEU A 311 -10.43 -14.13 -19.86
N ALA A 312 -9.95 -15.36 -19.75
CA ALA A 312 -10.77 -16.50 -19.35
C ALA A 312 -10.30 -17.07 -18.02
N VAL A 313 -11.26 -17.41 -17.18
CA VAL A 313 -11.02 -18.02 -15.88
C VAL A 313 -11.79 -19.33 -15.72
N SER A 314 -11.16 -20.34 -15.10
CA SER A 314 -11.78 -21.63 -14.80
C SER A 314 -12.67 -21.57 -13.53
N LYS A 315 -12.55 -20.52 -12.74
CA LYS A 315 -13.34 -20.31 -11.52
C LYS A 315 -14.75 -19.84 -11.87
N ASP A 316 -15.69 -20.10 -10.96
CA ASP A 316 -17.02 -19.51 -11.05
C ASP A 316 -17.02 -17.99 -10.84
N THR A 317 -18.11 -17.34 -11.17
CA THR A 317 -18.24 -15.89 -11.10
C THR A 317 -18.03 -15.35 -9.67
N LEU A 318 -18.58 -16.01 -8.65
CA LEU A 318 -18.49 -15.55 -7.27
C LEU A 318 -17.07 -15.63 -6.74
N SER A 319 -16.40 -16.76 -6.97
CA SER A 319 -14.99 -16.95 -6.61
C SER A 319 -14.07 -15.94 -7.32
N THR A 320 -14.34 -15.67 -8.61
CA THR A 320 -13.61 -14.68 -9.40
C THR A 320 -13.76 -13.28 -8.82
N VAL A 321 -15.00 -12.88 -8.49
CA VAL A 321 -15.30 -11.59 -7.85
C VAL A 321 -14.56 -11.46 -6.52
N SER A 322 -14.68 -12.45 -5.63
CA SER A 322 -14.03 -12.41 -4.30
C SER A 322 -12.51 -12.25 -4.38
N ILE A 323 -11.87 -12.89 -5.36
CA ILE A 323 -10.41 -12.76 -5.54
C ILE A 323 -10.06 -11.35 -5.98
N ILE A 324 -10.75 -10.79 -6.98
CA ILE A 324 -10.44 -9.45 -7.49
C ILE A 324 -10.78 -8.38 -6.45
N GLU A 325 -11.92 -8.49 -5.75
CA GLU A 325 -12.26 -7.57 -4.65
C GLU A 325 -11.22 -7.61 -3.53
N GLY A 326 -10.63 -8.77 -3.27
CA GLY A 326 -9.52 -8.92 -2.35
C GLY A 326 -8.24 -8.21 -2.79
N CYS A 327 -8.06 -7.97 -4.08
CA CYS A 327 -6.92 -7.23 -4.64
C CYS A 327 -7.22 -5.72 -4.72
N LEU A 328 -8.46 -5.35 -4.99
CA LEU A 328 -8.88 -3.95 -5.04
C LEU A 328 -8.69 -3.28 -3.67
N GLY A 329 -8.04 -2.13 -3.66
CA GLY A 329 -7.76 -1.39 -2.42
C GLY A 329 -6.54 -1.89 -1.62
N GLN A 330 -5.85 -2.93 -2.10
CA GLN A 330 -4.51 -3.25 -1.62
C GLN A 330 -3.49 -2.48 -2.48
N VAL A 331 -2.81 -1.52 -1.86
CA VAL A 331 -1.79 -0.75 -2.56
C VAL A 331 -0.54 -1.62 -2.71
N ARG A 332 -0.42 -2.32 -3.82
CA ARG A 332 0.85 -2.92 -4.23
C ARG A 332 1.66 -1.84 -4.92
N LEU A 333 2.83 -1.54 -4.37
CA LEU A 333 3.66 -0.42 -4.79
C LEU A 333 4.38 -0.63 -6.14
N HIS A 334 4.38 -1.85 -6.68
CA HIS A 334 5.19 -2.24 -7.85
C HIS A 334 4.76 -1.61 -9.19
N GLU A 335 3.78 -0.73 -9.19
CA GLU A 335 3.26 -0.09 -10.40
C GLU A 335 3.67 1.39 -10.47
N GLY A 336 4.40 1.77 -11.52
CA GLY A 336 4.94 3.13 -11.68
C GLY A 336 3.89 4.24 -11.60
N VAL A 337 2.66 3.97 -12.07
CA VAL A 337 1.52 4.92 -12.00
C VAL A 337 1.15 5.20 -10.54
N LYS A 338 1.12 4.18 -9.69
CA LYS A 338 0.84 4.34 -8.25
C LYS A 338 1.95 5.10 -7.54
N VAL A 339 3.21 4.82 -7.88
CA VAL A 339 4.37 5.53 -7.33
C VAL A 339 4.24 7.04 -7.57
N THR A 340 3.99 7.44 -8.82
CA THR A 340 3.80 8.84 -9.18
C THR A 340 2.68 9.49 -8.37
N SER A 341 1.52 8.83 -8.32
CA SER A 341 0.36 9.32 -7.57
C SER A 341 0.64 9.48 -6.07
N ILE A 342 1.35 8.52 -5.46
CA ILE A 342 1.77 8.60 -4.04
C ILE A 342 2.68 9.80 -3.80
N CYS A 343 3.70 9.98 -4.66
CA CYS A 343 4.66 11.07 -4.52
C CYS A 343 4.00 12.44 -4.64
N GLU A 344 3.10 12.62 -5.61
CA GLU A 344 2.34 13.85 -5.83
C GLU A 344 1.38 14.14 -4.66
N MET A 345 0.61 13.15 -4.22
CA MET A 345 -0.30 13.29 -3.08
C MET A 345 0.45 13.66 -1.81
N MET A 346 1.57 13.00 -1.53
CA MET A 346 2.40 13.31 -0.38
C MET A 346 2.96 14.73 -0.47
N GLY A 347 3.46 15.14 -1.64
CA GLY A 347 3.96 16.50 -1.87
C GLY A 347 2.90 17.58 -1.64
N LYS A 348 1.64 17.28 -1.97
CA LYS A 348 0.50 18.22 -1.85
C LYS A 348 -0.07 18.32 -0.44
N HIS A 349 -0.19 17.20 0.27
CA HIS A 349 -0.97 17.12 1.51
C HIS A 349 -0.14 17.01 2.79
N PHE A 350 1.16 16.67 2.70
CA PHE A 350 2.01 16.50 3.87
C PHE A 350 2.71 17.81 4.27
N ASN A 351 2.67 18.13 5.55
CA ASN A 351 3.31 19.33 6.08
C ASN A 351 4.80 19.08 6.39
N PHE A 352 5.64 19.14 5.34
CA PHE A 352 7.10 18.90 5.44
C PHE A 352 7.81 19.90 6.36
N ASP A 353 7.43 21.17 6.36
CA ASP A 353 8.11 22.18 7.17
C ASP A 353 7.91 21.94 8.66
N ARG A 354 6.68 21.62 9.05
CA ARG A 354 6.38 21.22 10.42
C ARG A 354 7.09 19.93 10.82
N PHE A 355 7.10 18.94 9.91
CA PHE A 355 7.75 17.67 10.13
C PHE A 355 9.26 17.84 10.39
N LEU A 356 9.97 18.54 9.52
CA LEU A 356 11.40 18.80 9.65
C LEU A 356 11.72 19.57 10.94
N LYS A 357 10.88 20.54 11.30
CA LYS A 357 11.02 21.30 12.55
C LYS A 357 10.89 20.40 13.78
N LEU A 358 9.86 19.55 13.85
CA LEU A 358 9.65 18.65 14.98
C LEU A 358 10.69 17.53 15.05
N MET A 359 11.21 17.09 13.91
CA MET A 359 12.36 16.17 13.84
C MET A 359 13.69 16.84 14.19
N ASN A 360 13.74 18.17 14.40
CA ASN A 360 14.97 18.94 14.56
C ASN A 360 15.98 18.69 13.43
N ILE A 361 15.52 18.59 12.20
CA ILE A 361 16.36 18.47 11.00
C ILE A 361 16.56 19.88 10.43
N LYS A 362 17.83 20.23 10.16
CA LYS A 362 18.15 21.54 9.58
C LYS A 362 17.51 21.68 8.21
N THR A 363 16.77 22.79 8.02
CA THR A 363 16.27 23.12 6.69
C THR A 363 17.43 23.45 5.77
N LEU A 364 17.54 22.74 4.66
CA LEU A 364 18.53 23.05 3.63
C LEU A 364 18.08 24.34 2.91
N ALA A 365 19.02 25.28 2.74
CA ALA A 365 18.71 26.49 1.97
C ALA A 365 18.31 26.08 0.54
N LYS A 366 17.23 26.67 0.01
CA LYS A 366 16.85 26.46 -1.39
C LYS A 366 18.02 26.95 -2.25
N VAL A 367 18.64 26.02 -2.99
CA VAL A 367 19.61 26.35 -4.03
C VAL A 367 18.88 26.87 -5.26
#